data_348396e9a21b3e52e226ec3df2c56dfb
#
_entry.id   348396e9a21b3e52e226ec3df2c56dfb
#
_cell.length_a   1.000
_cell.length_b   1.000
_cell.length_c   1.000
_cell.angle_alpha   90.00
_cell.angle_beta   90.00
_cell.angle_gamma   90.00
#
_symmetry.space_group_name_H-M   'P 1'
#
loop_
_entity.id
_entity.type
_entity.pdbx_description
1 polymer ?
#
loop_
_entity_poly.entity_id
_entity_poly.type
_entity_poly.pdbx_seq_one_letter_code
_entity_poly.pdbx_strand_id
1 'polypeptide(L)'
;MSTRRILDEREYSGADLVWLLVIDWGGQIYRFSSLPIEISYSDGDYLFEGQLGALDYIEQSDLFDIQVEANSVSVAVTFPVDMVQKFREGKLLDGSRAELSYVMKRNGASLQTWEERVLIFEGEVSQPIIGDPEEPAGFAAFSVEQQPYDMSGYLLDQDNLINISKFQYVPEDLGPGKPYPFVFGNPSNSIRSDGSNVPNLHSTPAYPIECFHGGGGGEANHDYLMIAGHKVEATKVMIRDGDYHIATVNVLEGQDLNGVIYSYVNIHGTPVYEPDDTGHSSKSYFTKWYNPSGAGTYSGGHLNPYGEGLLEGAGDLIRYALSKTGMKVDWEAWGSVAQLLNDYRFAGYVNEPRITAWDWLNQNILPLLPVSVVSGPYGLRPIVYLQYFQGKRIPFTTHITEGSDFKRISALEAAVGLDEIYNVIELRYAKDGNSSNYMSYYSIGSSLDYVPETLDFDGYARLSQQRYGVRRNVIESNYIYDTGTAGRVARYLLRSNCLVKRRLSYRAAARYGYLMIGDVIGLTSETLYLTEQIATVTSKTWDGTSWIYDILIEDNPITTPRGY
;
A
#
# COMPACT_ATOMS: atom_id res chain seq x y z
N MET A 1 22.78 -7.15 -4.63
CA MET A 1 24.14 -7.72 -4.39
C MET A 1 24.60 -7.61 -2.93
N SER A 2 24.25 -6.53 -2.21
CA SER A 2 24.67 -6.31 -0.80
C SER A 2 24.15 -7.35 0.19
N THR A 3 22.88 -7.73 0.09
CA THR A 3 22.22 -8.67 1.02
C THR A 3 22.88 -10.07 1.02
N ARG A 4 23.36 -10.53 -0.14
CA ARG A 4 23.96 -11.87 -0.26
C ARG A 4 25.31 -11.96 0.46
N ARG A 5 26.11 -10.89 0.42
CA ARG A 5 27.43 -10.85 1.07
C ARG A 5 27.32 -10.72 2.59
N ILE A 6 26.34 -9.95 3.06
CA ILE A 6 26.01 -9.88 4.49
C ILE A 6 25.56 -11.24 5.03
N LEU A 7 24.84 -12.01 4.22
CA LEU A 7 24.44 -13.39 4.54
C LEU A 7 25.64 -14.34 4.62
N ASP A 8 26.64 -14.16 3.76
CA ASP A 8 27.88 -14.97 3.76
C ASP A 8 28.78 -14.63 4.95
N GLU A 9 28.69 -13.42 5.49
CA GLU A 9 29.45 -12.98 6.68
C GLU A 9 28.87 -13.45 8.01
N ARG A 10 27.66 -14.01 8.03
CA ARG A 10 27.04 -14.62 9.22
C ARG A 10 27.85 -15.77 9.79
N GLU A 11 28.59 -16.48 8.96
CA GLU A 11 29.36 -17.65 9.38
C GLU A 11 30.59 -17.28 10.20
N TYR A 12 30.95 -15.98 10.27
CA TYR A 12 32.10 -15.52 11.02
C TYR A 12 31.69 -15.01 12.41
N SER A 13 31.88 -15.86 13.41
CA SER A 13 31.85 -15.46 14.81
C SER A 13 32.98 -14.47 15.08
N GLY A 14 32.68 -13.18 15.20
CA GLY A 14 33.69 -12.14 15.51
C GLY A 14 33.68 -10.93 14.59
N ALA A 15 32.65 -10.76 13.77
CA ALA A 15 32.45 -9.49 13.08
C ALA A 15 31.77 -8.48 14.01
N ASP A 16 32.33 -7.28 14.12
CA ASP A 16 31.74 -6.16 14.86
C ASP A 16 30.78 -5.38 13.94
N LEU A 17 29.62 -5.03 14.47
CA LEU A 17 28.71 -4.12 13.81
C LEU A 17 29.20 -2.69 14.03
N VAL A 18 29.48 -1.97 12.95
CA VAL A 18 29.92 -0.58 12.99
C VAL A 18 28.83 0.30 12.39
N TRP A 19 28.26 1.15 13.21
CA TRP A 19 27.29 2.16 12.79
C TRP A 19 27.97 3.29 12.04
N LEU A 20 27.31 3.77 10.98
CA LEU A 20 27.75 4.88 10.14
C LEU A 20 26.62 5.90 10.08
N LEU A 21 26.96 7.16 10.38
CA LEU A 21 26.06 8.29 10.21
C LEU A 21 26.70 9.27 9.23
N VAL A 22 25.97 9.65 8.21
CA VAL A 22 26.36 10.64 7.21
C VAL A 22 25.37 11.80 7.29
N ILE A 23 25.88 13.03 7.43
CA ILE A 23 25.07 14.25 7.48
C ILE A 23 25.50 15.16 6.33
N ASP A 24 24.57 15.58 5.49
CA ASP A 24 24.78 16.65 4.51
C ASP A 24 24.29 17.98 5.10
N TRP A 25 25.21 18.78 5.56
CA TRP A 25 24.94 20.09 6.13
C TRP A 25 25.35 21.22 5.18
N GLY A 26 24.38 21.66 4.40
CA GLY A 26 24.61 22.76 3.46
C GLY A 26 25.62 22.45 2.36
N GLY A 27 25.62 21.22 1.87
CA GLY A 27 26.51 20.73 0.82
C GLY A 27 27.86 20.23 1.29
N GLN A 28 28.12 20.25 2.60
CA GLN A 28 29.30 19.62 3.19
C GLN A 28 28.89 18.34 3.89
N ILE A 29 29.55 17.22 3.54
CA ILE A 29 29.26 15.90 4.07
C ILE A 29 30.14 15.60 5.27
N TYR A 30 29.49 15.28 6.40
CA TYR A 30 30.12 14.84 7.64
C TYR A 30 29.88 13.35 7.83
N ARG A 31 30.93 12.64 8.31
CA ARG A 31 30.92 11.19 8.43
C ARG A 31 31.33 10.76 9.82
N PHE A 32 30.42 10.09 10.51
CA PHE A 32 30.60 9.58 11.86
C PHE A 32 30.45 8.07 11.89
N SER A 33 31.14 7.42 12.81
CA SER A 33 30.99 5.98 13.04
C SER A 33 31.12 5.62 14.52
N SER A 34 30.57 4.48 14.91
CA SER A 34 30.70 3.97 16.28
C SER A 34 32.11 3.47 16.60
N LEU A 35 32.88 3.06 15.59
CA LEU A 35 34.28 2.67 15.68
C LEU A 35 35.02 3.25 14.46
N PRO A 36 36.29 3.66 14.59
CA PRO A 36 37.07 4.16 13.45
C PRO A 36 37.10 3.10 12.32
N ILE A 37 36.74 3.52 11.13
CA ILE A 37 36.69 2.64 9.93
C ILE A 37 36.91 3.45 8.67
N GLU A 38 37.62 2.88 7.72
CA GLU A 38 37.79 3.42 6.38
C GLU A 38 36.81 2.75 5.43
N ILE A 39 36.07 3.54 4.67
CA ILE A 39 35.05 3.08 3.72
C ILE A 39 35.43 3.53 2.32
N SER A 40 35.45 2.59 1.39
CA SER A 40 35.67 2.87 -0.03
C SER A 40 34.38 3.30 -0.72
N TYR A 41 34.45 4.45 -1.36
CA TYR A 41 33.43 4.97 -2.29
C TYR A 41 33.96 4.88 -3.72
N SER A 42 33.09 5.12 -4.68
CA SER A 42 33.47 5.17 -6.10
C SER A 42 34.45 6.30 -6.45
N ASP A 43 34.50 7.35 -5.63
CA ASP A 43 35.32 8.56 -5.82
C ASP A 43 36.53 8.63 -4.88
N GLY A 44 36.71 7.65 -3.99
CA GLY A 44 37.84 7.57 -3.07
C GLY A 44 37.54 6.86 -1.75
N ASP A 45 38.55 6.80 -0.89
CA ASP A 45 38.44 6.20 0.43
C ASP A 45 38.22 7.31 1.46
N TYR A 46 37.25 7.12 2.36
CA TYR A 46 36.92 8.08 3.41
C TYR A 46 37.00 7.45 4.78
N LEU A 47 37.70 8.16 5.67
CA LEU A 47 37.77 7.79 7.08
C LEU A 47 36.49 8.25 7.79
N PHE A 48 35.81 7.33 8.46
CA PHE A 48 34.81 7.62 9.46
C PHE A 48 35.49 7.58 10.84
N GLU A 49 35.49 8.71 11.50
CA GLU A 49 36.06 8.81 12.83
C GLU A 49 35.06 8.23 13.85
N GLY A 50 35.55 7.51 14.86
CA GLY A 50 34.73 6.90 15.91
C GLY A 50 34.08 7.89 16.86
N GLN A 51 33.28 8.80 16.36
CA GLN A 51 32.65 9.93 17.07
C GLN A 51 31.14 9.76 17.25
N LEU A 52 30.58 8.66 16.77
CA LEU A 52 29.17 8.31 16.99
C LEU A 52 29.04 7.60 18.34
N GLY A 53 28.32 8.24 19.25
CA GLY A 53 28.08 7.75 20.61
C GLY A 53 26.84 6.83 20.69
N ALA A 54 26.00 7.05 21.69
CA ALA A 54 24.80 6.30 21.90
C ALA A 54 23.81 6.48 20.74
N LEU A 55 23.16 5.40 20.38
CA LEU A 55 22.17 5.35 19.32
C LEU A 55 21.00 4.52 19.81
N ASP A 56 19.81 5.14 19.82
CA ASP A 56 18.55 4.49 20.11
C ASP A 56 17.73 4.41 18.80
N TYR A 57 17.54 3.21 18.31
CA TYR A 57 16.74 2.95 17.12
C TYR A 57 15.56 2.06 17.45
N ILE A 58 14.38 2.53 17.13
CA ILE A 58 13.13 1.78 17.26
C ILE A 58 12.38 1.90 15.94
N GLU A 59 12.05 0.77 15.36
CA GLU A 59 11.15 0.66 14.22
C GLU A 59 10.02 -0.28 14.60
N GLN A 60 8.80 0.21 14.55
CA GLN A 60 7.61 -0.56 14.89
C GLN A 60 6.56 -0.38 13.80
N SER A 61 5.89 -1.44 13.44
CA SER A 61 4.73 -1.39 12.56
C SER A 61 3.70 -2.38 13.03
N ASP A 62 2.47 -1.94 13.12
CA ASP A 62 1.34 -2.84 13.27
C ASP A 62 0.99 -3.37 11.88
N LEU A 63 1.48 -4.58 11.56
CA LEU A 63 1.45 -5.15 10.20
C LEU A 63 0.04 -5.32 9.61
N PHE A 64 -0.98 -5.23 10.43
CA PHE A 64 -2.38 -5.33 9.99
C PHE A 64 -3.12 -4.01 10.16
N ASP A 65 -2.50 -3.01 10.80
CA ASP A 65 -2.97 -1.64 10.80
C ASP A 65 -2.25 -0.87 9.67
N ILE A 66 -3.03 -0.22 8.83
CA ILE A 66 -2.53 0.46 7.62
C ILE A 66 -2.03 1.87 7.98
N GLN A 67 -1.66 2.11 9.23
CA GLN A 67 -1.08 3.37 9.65
C GLN A 67 0.43 3.35 9.41
N VAL A 68 0.89 4.29 8.59
CA VAL A 68 2.32 4.51 8.37
C VAL A 68 2.76 5.66 9.26
N GLU A 69 3.56 5.32 10.26
CA GLU A 69 4.17 6.31 11.15
C GLU A 69 5.54 6.73 10.63
N ALA A 70 5.87 8.00 10.82
CA ALA A 70 7.22 8.49 10.58
C ALA A 70 8.13 8.01 11.72
N ASN A 71 9.21 7.34 11.35
CA ASN A 71 10.20 6.85 12.31
C ASN A 71 11.18 7.95 12.71
N SER A 72 11.74 7.84 13.91
CA SER A 72 12.80 8.71 14.38
C SER A 72 13.91 7.90 15.04
N VAL A 73 15.14 8.43 14.98
CA VAL A 73 16.33 7.85 15.60
C VAL A 73 17.01 8.92 16.43
N SER A 74 17.22 8.66 17.71
CA SER A 74 18.02 9.54 18.56
C SER A 74 19.50 9.20 18.44
N VAL A 75 20.31 10.21 18.22
CA VAL A 75 21.75 10.08 17.93
C VAL A 75 22.55 11.03 18.80
N ALA A 76 23.66 10.56 19.33
CA ALA A 76 24.67 11.39 19.99
C ALA A 76 25.99 11.30 19.23
N VAL A 77 26.62 12.45 18.98
CA VAL A 77 27.89 12.53 18.25
C VAL A 77 28.83 13.54 18.90
N THR A 78 30.13 13.36 18.68
CA THR A 78 31.12 14.40 18.97
C THR A 78 31.43 15.17 17.69
N PHE A 79 31.10 16.45 17.65
CA PHE A 79 31.30 17.27 16.46
C PHE A 79 32.78 17.63 16.25
N PRO A 80 33.27 17.53 15.01
CA PRO A 80 34.52 18.15 14.61
C PRO A 80 34.50 19.67 14.82
N VAL A 81 35.69 20.27 14.95
CA VAL A 81 35.88 21.71 15.25
C VAL A 81 35.18 22.60 14.22
N ASP A 82 35.21 22.23 12.96
CA ASP A 82 34.58 22.99 11.86
C ASP A 82 33.04 22.98 11.95
N MET A 83 32.42 21.88 12.40
CA MET A 83 30.97 21.86 12.67
C MET A 83 30.62 22.79 13.83
N VAL A 84 31.39 22.76 14.92
CA VAL A 84 31.20 23.68 16.05
C VAL A 84 31.32 25.13 15.59
N GLN A 85 32.27 25.43 14.68
CA GLN A 85 32.41 26.77 14.11
C GLN A 85 31.20 27.19 13.28
N LYS A 86 30.67 26.33 12.42
CA LYS A 86 29.44 26.60 11.65
C LYS A 86 28.26 26.95 12.56
N PHE A 87 28.17 26.27 13.70
CA PHE A 87 27.15 26.55 14.71
C PHE A 87 27.32 27.96 15.29
N ARG A 88 28.55 28.33 15.63
CA ARG A 88 28.87 29.68 16.11
C ARG A 88 28.59 30.76 15.07
N GLU A 89 28.66 30.44 13.80
CA GLU A 89 28.30 31.31 12.69
C GLU A 89 26.76 31.40 12.46
N GLY A 90 25.96 30.71 13.29
CA GLY A 90 24.51 30.76 13.24
C GLY A 90 23.89 29.89 12.12
N LYS A 91 24.64 28.94 11.57
CA LYS A 91 24.08 27.98 10.59
C LYS A 91 23.30 26.92 11.33
N LEU A 92 22.06 26.74 10.93
CA LEU A 92 21.17 25.73 11.51
C LEU A 92 21.54 24.33 10.99
N LEU A 93 21.51 23.35 11.89
CA LEU A 93 21.65 21.93 11.57
C LEU A 93 20.28 21.30 11.28
N ASP A 94 19.20 21.87 11.84
CA ASP A 94 17.84 21.42 11.58
C ASP A 94 17.54 21.39 10.09
N GLY A 95 16.84 20.34 9.65
CA GLY A 95 16.51 20.12 8.24
C GLY A 95 17.68 19.60 7.39
N SER A 96 18.87 19.38 8.00
CA SER A 96 19.98 18.74 7.27
C SER A 96 19.69 17.26 7.05
N ARG A 97 19.91 16.79 5.82
CA ARG A 97 19.73 15.37 5.48
C ARG A 97 20.72 14.50 6.24
N ALA A 98 20.24 13.43 6.83
CA ALA A 98 21.04 12.45 7.53
C ALA A 98 20.71 11.03 7.10
N GLU A 99 21.74 10.20 6.98
CA GLU A 99 21.65 8.78 6.62
C GLU A 99 22.31 7.95 7.71
N LEU A 100 21.56 7.00 8.29
CA LEU A 100 22.06 6.03 9.24
C LEU A 100 22.15 4.66 8.57
N SER A 101 23.33 4.07 8.61
CA SER A 101 23.60 2.74 8.07
C SER A 101 24.54 1.96 8.97
N TYR A 102 24.81 0.71 8.68
CA TYR A 102 25.88 -0.04 9.32
C TYR A 102 26.61 -0.94 8.34
N VAL A 103 27.83 -1.30 8.73
CA VAL A 103 28.65 -2.33 8.06
C VAL A 103 29.11 -3.36 9.09
N MET A 104 29.44 -4.56 8.62
CA MET A 104 30.04 -5.60 9.47
C MET A 104 31.57 -5.57 9.26
N LYS A 105 32.31 -5.18 10.30
CA LYS A 105 33.76 -5.17 10.28
C LYS A 105 34.31 -6.52 10.66
N ARG A 106 35.09 -7.14 9.77
CA ARG A 106 35.81 -8.38 10.07
C ARG A 106 37.11 -8.11 10.83
N ASN A 107 37.49 -9.01 11.73
CA ASN A 107 38.80 -8.99 12.35
C ASN A 107 39.91 -9.01 11.29
N GLY A 108 40.66 -7.91 11.19
CA GLY A 108 41.77 -7.74 10.25
C GLY A 108 41.43 -7.12 8.89
N ALA A 109 40.17 -6.90 8.53
CA ALA A 109 39.79 -6.13 7.34
C ALA A 109 39.57 -4.65 7.72
N SER A 110 40.39 -3.78 7.18
CA SER A 110 40.32 -2.33 7.46
C SER A 110 39.42 -1.57 6.51
N LEU A 111 39.13 -2.13 5.33
CA LEU A 111 38.39 -1.45 4.26
C LEU A 111 37.08 -2.17 3.98
N GLN A 112 36.01 -1.40 3.94
CA GLN A 112 34.68 -1.82 3.52
C GLN A 112 34.24 -0.95 2.34
N THR A 113 33.40 -1.47 1.47
CA THR A 113 32.86 -0.66 0.38
C THR A 113 31.51 -0.05 0.78
N TRP A 114 31.23 1.16 0.28
CA TRP A 114 29.97 1.84 0.58
C TRP A 114 28.75 1.05 0.15
N GLU A 115 28.85 0.28 -0.91
CA GLU A 115 27.80 -0.59 -1.42
C GLU A 115 27.50 -1.79 -0.51
N GLU A 116 28.39 -2.12 0.42
CA GLU A 116 28.20 -3.21 1.38
C GLU A 116 27.44 -2.78 2.63
N ARG A 117 27.16 -1.48 2.79
CA ARG A 117 26.40 -1.00 3.92
C ARG A 117 24.94 -1.46 3.88
N VAL A 118 24.37 -1.62 5.04
CA VAL A 118 22.92 -1.76 5.20
C VAL A 118 22.37 -0.42 5.60
N LEU A 119 21.59 0.20 4.72
CA LEU A 119 20.86 1.41 5.03
C LEU A 119 19.72 1.08 5.98
N ILE A 120 19.66 1.75 7.12
CA ILE A 120 18.64 1.55 8.14
C ILE A 120 17.63 2.68 8.10
N PHE A 121 18.11 3.93 7.99
CA PHE A 121 17.27 5.09 8.15
C PHE A 121 17.79 6.27 7.34
N GLU A 122 16.90 7.02 6.74
CA GLU A 122 17.18 8.29 6.08
C GLU A 122 16.12 9.31 6.49
N GLY A 123 16.57 10.49 6.92
CA GLY A 123 15.69 11.54 7.40
C GLY A 123 16.39 12.89 7.49
N GLU A 124 15.79 13.78 8.23
CA GLU A 124 16.32 15.11 8.49
C GLU A 124 16.65 15.27 9.97
N VAL A 125 17.70 16.01 10.26
CA VAL A 125 18.09 16.35 11.63
C VAL A 125 17.02 17.25 12.25
N SER A 126 16.61 16.93 13.45
CA SER A 126 15.63 17.66 14.24
C SER A 126 16.14 17.86 15.67
N GLN A 127 15.78 18.98 16.27
CA GLN A 127 16.01 19.33 17.67
C GLN A 127 17.47 19.16 18.18
N PRO A 128 18.47 19.72 17.50
CA PRO A 128 19.85 19.56 17.92
C PRO A 128 20.12 20.28 19.27
N ILE A 129 20.66 19.51 20.22
CA ILE A 129 21.20 20.03 21.50
C ILE A 129 22.70 20.00 21.40
N ILE A 130 23.36 21.14 21.61
CA ILE A 130 24.79 21.25 21.42
C ILE A 130 25.44 21.90 22.64
N GLY A 131 26.52 21.27 23.11
CA GLY A 131 27.36 21.81 24.15
C GLY A 131 26.73 21.73 25.54
N ASP A 132 26.22 20.56 25.91
CA ASP A 132 25.85 20.33 27.32
C ASP A 132 27.04 20.61 28.22
N PRO A 133 26.90 21.44 29.30
CA PRO A 133 27.97 21.76 30.21
C PRO A 133 28.59 20.56 30.92
N GLU A 134 27.87 19.47 31.05
CA GLU A 134 28.30 18.23 31.69
C GLU A 134 28.99 17.26 30.73
N GLU A 135 28.95 17.54 29.43
CA GLU A 135 29.46 16.66 28.36
C GLU A 135 30.74 17.23 27.72
N PRO A 136 31.58 16.41 27.08
CA PRO A 136 32.79 16.84 26.40
C PRO A 136 32.54 17.95 25.37
N ALA A 137 33.51 18.82 25.21
CA ALA A 137 33.45 19.87 24.20
C ALA A 137 33.21 19.29 22.80
N GLY A 138 32.15 19.76 22.14
CA GLY A 138 31.75 19.28 20.82
C GLY A 138 30.66 18.21 20.84
N PHE A 139 30.19 17.79 22.00
CA PHE A 139 29.04 16.87 22.10
C PHE A 139 27.80 17.50 21.51
N ALA A 140 27.08 16.72 20.73
CA ALA A 140 25.77 17.06 20.21
C ALA A 140 24.85 15.85 20.26
N ALA A 141 23.62 16.06 20.67
CA ALA A 141 22.54 15.09 20.58
C ALA A 141 21.42 15.66 19.71
N PHE A 142 20.82 14.84 18.85
CA PHE A 142 19.73 15.23 17.99
C PHE A 142 18.92 14.01 17.57
N SER A 143 17.71 14.26 17.09
CA SER A 143 16.92 13.23 16.42
C SER A 143 17.14 13.34 14.91
N VAL A 144 17.18 12.21 14.23
CA VAL A 144 17.01 12.13 12.80
C VAL A 144 15.59 11.64 12.58
N GLU A 145 14.76 12.47 11.99
CA GLU A 145 13.34 12.21 11.79
C GLU A 145 13.08 11.97 10.32
N GLN A 146 12.35 10.93 10.02
CA GLN A 146 11.81 10.74 8.70
C GLN A 146 10.84 11.87 8.41
N GLN A 147 10.93 12.50 7.25
CA GLN A 147 9.97 13.53 6.90
C GLN A 147 8.54 12.97 7.00
N PRO A 148 7.63 13.69 7.65
CA PRO A 148 6.23 13.27 7.69
C PRO A 148 5.76 13.06 6.27
N TYR A 149 5.14 11.92 6.03
CA TYR A 149 4.62 11.61 4.71
C TYR A 149 3.55 12.60 4.32
N ASP A 150 3.72 13.27 3.20
CA ASP A 150 2.67 14.11 2.64
C ASP A 150 1.55 13.24 2.07
N MET A 151 0.58 12.95 2.92
CA MET A 151 -0.61 12.16 2.57
C MET A 151 -1.72 13.02 1.96
N SER A 152 -1.49 14.32 1.79
CA SER A 152 -2.50 15.28 1.33
C SER A 152 -2.79 15.21 -0.17
N GLY A 153 -1.99 14.49 -0.94
CA GLY A 153 -2.17 14.33 -2.38
C GLY A 153 -3.55 13.74 -2.73
N TYR A 154 -4.35 14.47 -3.48
CA TYR A 154 -5.67 14.03 -3.88
C TYR A 154 -5.60 13.02 -5.02
N LEU A 155 -6.48 12.01 -4.99
CA LEU A 155 -6.60 11.04 -6.07
C LEU A 155 -7.08 11.71 -7.37
N LEU A 156 -8.02 12.65 -7.23
CA LEU A 156 -8.55 13.46 -8.32
C LEU A 156 -7.93 14.85 -8.28
N ASP A 157 -7.60 15.36 -9.46
CA ASP A 157 -7.11 16.73 -9.60
C ASP A 157 -8.21 17.72 -9.20
N GLN A 158 -7.95 18.52 -8.16
CA GLN A 158 -8.90 19.46 -7.61
C GLN A 158 -9.12 20.70 -8.48
N ASP A 159 -8.23 20.96 -9.42
CA ASP A 159 -8.38 22.03 -10.41
C ASP A 159 -9.27 21.60 -11.60
N ASN A 160 -9.49 20.30 -11.75
CA ASN A 160 -10.31 19.73 -12.80
C ASN A 160 -11.75 19.51 -12.32
N LEU A 161 -12.47 20.61 -12.19
CA LEU A 161 -13.88 20.63 -11.82
C LEU A 161 -14.76 20.92 -13.02
N ILE A 162 -15.92 20.25 -13.09
CA ILE A 162 -16.97 20.55 -14.07
C ILE A 162 -17.64 21.86 -13.65
N ASN A 163 -17.40 22.94 -14.38
CA ASN A 163 -17.96 24.26 -14.12
C ASN A 163 -18.02 25.10 -15.38
N ILE A 164 -18.74 26.22 -15.30
CA ILE A 164 -18.97 27.15 -16.42
C ILE A 164 -17.68 27.83 -16.93
N SER A 165 -16.61 27.86 -16.14
CA SER A 165 -15.33 28.41 -16.62
C SER A 165 -14.59 27.48 -17.59
N LYS A 166 -14.92 26.19 -17.59
CA LYS A 166 -14.35 25.17 -18.46
C LYS A 166 -15.30 24.70 -19.56
N PHE A 167 -16.60 24.74 -19.29
CA PHE A 167 -17.66 24.27 -20.20
C PHE A 167 -18.76 25.34 -20.32
N GLN A 168 -19.05 25.77 -21.52
CA GLN A 168 -19.89 26.95 -21.78
C GLN A 168 -21.36 26.77 -21.36
N TYR A 169 -21.88 25.55 -21.35
CA TYR A 169 -23.31 25.27 -21.15
C TYR A 169 -23.56 24.21 -20.04
N VAL A 170 -22.76 24.24 -19.00
CA VAL A 170 -23.00 23.37 -17.83
C VAL A 170 -24.24 23.84 -17.09
N PRO A 171 -25.23 22.96 -16.86
CA PRO A 171 -26.37 23.30 -16.04
C PRO A 171 -25.95 23.69 -14.61
N GLU A 172 -26.44 24.80 -14.09
CA GLU A 172 -26.05 25.35 -12.78
C GLU A 172 -26.29 24.39 -11.62
N ASP A 173 -27.33 23.56 -11.70
CA ASP A 173 -27.78 22.63 -10.66
C ASP A 173 -27.07 21.26 -10.71
N LEU A 174 -26.43 20.90 -11.83
CA LEU A 174 -25.86 19.55 -12.01
C LEU A 174 -24.34 19.46 -11.89
N GLY A 175 -23.60 20.57 -11.97
CA GLY A 175 -22.18 20.46 -12.18
C GLY A 175 -21.20 21.33 -11.42
N PRO A 176 -21.54 22.50 -10.89
CA PRO A 176 -20.50 23.38 -10.39
C PRO A 176 -19.76 22.74 -9.22
N GLY A 177 -18.48 22.43 -9.44
CA GLY A 177 -17.59 21.94 -8.41
C GLY A 177 -17.49 20.42 -8.26
N LYS A 178 -18.03 19.61 -9.18
CA LYS A 178 -17.75 18.17 -9.19
C LYS A 178 -16.44 17.88 -9.91
N PRO A 179 -15.55 17.05 -9.33
CA PRO A 179 -14.31 16.67 -10.00
C PRO A 179 -14.61 15.81 -11.23
N TYR A 180 -13.69 15.82 -12.17
CA TYR A 180 -13.75 14.90 -13.30
C TYR A 180 -13.65 13.46 -12.79
N PRO A 181 -14.56 12.56 -13.19
CA PRO A 181 -14.58 11.21 -12.65
C PRO A 181 -13.36 10.41 -13.13
N PHE A 182 -12.72 9.71 -12.22
CA PHE A 182 -11.70 8.70 -12.53
C PHE A 182 -12.37 7.34 -12.66
N VAL A 183 -12.32 6.75 -13.84
CA VAL A 183 -12.89 5.43 -14.15
C VAL A 183 -11.77 4.46 -14.44
N PHE A 184 -11.72 3.34 -13.75
CA PHE A 184 -10.65 2.35 -13.86
C PHE A 184 -11.16 0.93 -13.97
N GLY A 185 -10.32 0.05 -14.49
CA GLY A 185 -10.62 -1.36 -14.73
C GLY A 185 -11.69 -1.59 -15.80
N ASN A 186 -12.19 -2.82 -15.85
CA ASN A 186 -13.27 -3.20 -16.75
C ASN A 186 -14.57 -3.44 -15.97
N PRO A 187 -15.40 -2.42 -15.79
CA PRO A 187 -16.64 -2.55 -15.04
C PRO A 187 -17.71 -3.43 -15.75
N SER A 188 -17.48 -3.84 -16.98
CA SER A 188 -18.40 -4.71 -17.72
C SER A 188 -18.23 -6.21 -17.41
N ASN A 189 -17.15 -6.60 -16.72
CA ASN A 189 -16.81 -8.01 -16.41
C ASN A 189 -17.45 -8.52 -15.13
N SER A 190 -18.73 -8.26 -14.88
CA SER A 190 -19.41 -8.82 -13.72
C SER A 190 -19.99 -10.21 -14.05
N ILE A 191 -19.74 -11.18 -13.18
CA ILE A 191 -20.32 -12.53 -13.23
C ILE A 191 -21.26 -12.67 -12.03
N ARG A 192 -22.50 -13.11 -12.26
CA ARG A 192 -23.45 -13.44 -11.19
C ARG A 192 -22.93 -14.62 -10.34
N SER A 193 -23.45 -14.73 -9.13
CA SER A 193 -23.15 -15.86 -8.23
C SER A 193 -23.54 -17.23 -8.80
N ASP A 194 -24.44 -17.27 -9.78
CA ASP A 194 -24.85 -18.49 -10.53
C ASP A 194 -23.91 -18.81 -11.72
N GLY A 195 -22.82 -18.04 -11.88
CA GLY A 195 -21.86 -18.20 -12.97
C GLY A 195 -22.29 -17.58 -14.30
N SER A 196 -23.48 -16.97 -14.38
CA SER A 196 -23.90 -16.27 -15.59
C SER A 196 -23.26 -14.90 -15.70
N ASN A 197 -22.83 -14.55 -16.93
CA ASN A 197 -22.40 -13.19 -17.21
C ASN A 197 -23.60 -12.25 -17.11
N VAL A 198 -23.46 -11.22 -16.28
CA VAL A 198 -24.41 -10.13 -16.26
C VAL A 198 -23.80 -8.97 -17.02
N PRO A 199 -24.25 -8.71 -18.25
CA PRO A 199 -23.85 -7.51 -18.93
C PRO A 199 -24.30 -6.31 -18.08
N ASN A 200 -23.35 -5.44 -17.72
CA ASN A 200 -23.65 -4.09 -17.25
C ASN A 200 -24.25 -3.91 -15.86
N LEU A 201 -23.67 -4.51 -14.85
CA LEU A 201 -24.06 -4.17 -13.47
C LEU A 201 -23.44 -2.84 -13.00
N HIS A 202 -22.33 -2.43 -13.56
CA HIS A 202 -21.65 -1.22 -13.13
C HIS A 202 -22.18 0.02 -13.84
N SER A 203 -22.81 0.89 -13.08
CA SER A 203 -23.26 2.20 -13.56
C SER A 203 -22.29 3.24 -13.04
N THR A 204 -21.67 4.02 -13.94
CA THR A 204 -20.86 5.18 -13.59
C THR A 204 -21.67 6.46 -13.86
N PRO A 205 -21.52 7.52 -13.05
CA PRO A 205 -22.24 8.76 -13.33
C PRO A 205 -21.75 9.38 -14.64
N ALA A 206 -22.68 9.98 -15.36
CA ALA A 206 -22.41 10.77 -16.55
C ALA A 206 -22.88 12.21 -16.28
N TYR A 207 -21.97 13.16 -16.40
CA TYR A 207 -22.23 14.55 -16.03
C TYR A 207 -22.43 15.40 -17.28
N PRO A 208 -23.53 16.16 -17.37
CA PRO A 208 -23.73 17.09 -18.48
C PRO A 208 -22.67 18.18 -18.45
N ILE A 209 -21.99 18.38 -19.57
CA ILE A 209 -20.95 19.39 -19.78
C ILE A 209 -21.37 20.43 -20.81
N GLU A 210 -22.29 20.08 -21.69
CA GLU A 210 -22.90 20.99 -22.66
C GLU A 210 -24.29 20.47 -23.02
N CYS A 211 -25.30 21.28 -22.77
CA CYS A 211 -26.70 20.97 -23.11
C CYS A 211 -27.22 22.07 -24.01
N PHE A 212 -27.47 21.74 -25.28
CA PHE A 212 -28.00 22.67 -26.27
C PHE A 212 -29.42 22.29 -26.65
N HIS A 213 -30.36 23.16 -26.35
CA HIS A 213 -31.75 23.04 -26.72
C HIS A 213 -32.11 24.15 -27.72
N GLY A 214 -32.15 23.77 -29.00
CA GLY A 214 -32.41 24.69 -30.09
C GLY A 214 -33.81 25.28 -30.02
N GLY A 215 -33.92 26.57 -29.81
CA GLY A 215 -35.15 27.31 -29.91
C GLY A 215 -35.61 27.49 -31.36
N GLY A 216 -36.27 26.50 -31.94
CA GLY A 216 -37.13 26.67 -33.12
C GLY A 216 -36.47 26.91 -34.47
N GLY A 217 -35.17 26.73 -34.64
CA GLY A 217 -34.41 27.09 -35.84
C GLY A 217 -33.80 25.91 -36.65
N GLY A 218 -34.17 24.68 -36.40
CA GLY A 218 -33.69 23.53 -37.16
C GLY A 218 -32.37 22.93 -36.69
N GLU A 219 -31.75 23.42 -35.64
CA GLU A 219 -30.64 22.76 -34.98
C GLU A 219 -31.17 21.67 -34.07
N ALA A 220 -30.61 20.47 -34.21
CA ALA A 220 -31.02 19.33 -33.39
C ALA A 220 -30.54 19.51 -31.94
N ASN A 221 -31.44 19.29 -30.98
CA ASN A 221 -31.06 19.22 -29.57
C ASN A 221 -29.95 18.20 -29.38
N HIS A 222 -28.92 18.55 -28.63
CA HIS A 222 -27.85 17.64 -28.26
C HIS A 222 -27.36 17.91 -26.84
N ASP A 223 -27.02 16.83 -26.15
CA ASP A 223 -26.43 16.87 -24.81
C ASP A 223 -25.10 16.12 -24.81
N TYR A 224 -24.07 16.79 -24.37
CA TYR A 224 -22.75 16.18 -24.13
C TYR A 224 -22.62 15.82 -22.66
N LEU A 225 -22.34 14.53 -22.41
CA LEU A 225 -22.19 14.01 -21.05
C LEU A 225 -20.76 13.51 -20.86
N MET A 226 -20.03 14.08 -19.89
CA MET A 226 -18.71 13.58 -19.49
C MET A 226 -18.89 12.24 -18.76
N ILE A 227 -18.16 11.23 -19.19
CA ILE A 227 -18.17 9.88 -18.59
C ILE A 227 -16.87 9.57 -17.85
N ALA A 228 -15.77 10.23 -18.19
CA ALA A 228 -14.49 10.11 -17.48
C ALA A 228 -13.64 11.36 -17.68
N GLY A 229 -12.87 11.73 -16.68
CA GLY A 229 -11.89 12.83 -16.72
C GLY A 229 -10.55 12.48 -17.34
N HIS A 230 -10.54 11.46 -18.17
CA HIS A 230 -9.37 10.96 -18.91
C HIS A 230 -9.84 10.17 -20.14
N LYS A 231 -8.90 9.79 -21.01
CA LYS A 231 -9.19 8.86 -22.09
C LYS A 231 -9.57 7.49 -21.54
N VAL A 232 -10.67 6.91 -22.07
CA VAL A 232 -11.11 5.54 -21.73
C VAL A 232 -10.99 4.63 -22.95
N GLU A 233 -10.79 3.34 -22.68
CA GLU A 233 -10.71 2.30 -23.72
C GLU A 233 -12.10 1.71 -23.96
N ALA A 234 -13.00 2.56 -24.46
CA ALA A 234 -14.35 2.19 -24.81
C ALA A 234 -14.76 2.83 -26.13
N THR A 235 -15.40 2.09 -27.02
CA THR A 235 -15.92 2.63 -28.28
C THR A 235 -17.37 3.06 -28.17
N LYS A 236 -18.14 2.38 -27.33
CA LYS A 236 -19.55 2.66 -27.12
C LYS A 236 -19.94 2.43 -25.67
N VAL A 237 -20.89 3.21 -25.21
CA VAL A 237 -21.52 3.06 -23.90
C VAL A 237 -23.03 3.23 -24.03
N MET A 238 -23.74 2.64 -23.07
CA MET A 238 -25.18 2.78 -22.95
C MET A 238 -25.48 3.85 -21.89
N ILE A 239 -26.25 4.84 -22.24
CA ILE A 239 -26.74 5.87 -21.31
C ILE A 239 -28.10 5.45 -20.78
N ARG A 240 -28.31 5.62 -19.49
CA ARG A 240 -29.53 5.27 -18.78
C ARG A 240 -29.94 6.38 -17.83
N ASP A 241 -31.27 6.46 -17.62
CA ASP A 241 -31.89 7.17 -16.53
C ASP A 241 -32.57 6.13 -15.63
N GLY A 242 -32.00 5.88 -14.47
CA GLY A 242 -32.41 4.74 -13.65
C GLY A 242 -32.36 3.41 -14.44
N ASP A 243 -33.50 2.73 -14.57
CA ASP A 243 -33.62 1.49 -15.32
C ASP A 243 -33.92 1.69 -16.81
N TYR A 244 -34.21 2.92 -17.24
CA TYR A 244 -34.55 3.21 -18.62
C TYR A 244 -33.31 3.35 -19.49
N HIS A 245 -33.28 2.61 -20.61
CA HIS A 245 -32.30 2.79 -21.66
C HIS A 245 -32.63 4.04 -22.47
N ILE A 246 -31.74 5.01 -22.51
CA ILE A 246 -31.90 6.23 -23.31
C ILE A 246 -31.29 6.03 -24.70
N ALA A 247 -29.99 5.70 -24.75
CA ALA A 247 -29.28 5.55 -26.00
C ALA A 247 -28.03 4.67 -25.84
N THR A 248 -27.61 4.06 -26.95
CA THR A 248 -26.26 3.49 -27.07
C THR A 248 -25.45 4.36 -28.03
N VAL A 249 -24.42 5.02 -27.51
CA VAL A 249 -23.71 6.07 -28.21
C VAL A 249 -22.20 5.81 -28.26
N ASN A 250 -21.55 6.41 -29.25
CA ASN A 250 -20.10 6.33 -29.35
C ASN A 250 -19.44 7.20 -28.27
N VAL A 251 -18.31 6.72 -27.76
CA VAL A 251 -17.43 7.50 -26.88
C VAL A 251 -16.56 8.40 -27.74
N LEU A 252 -16.46 9.64 -27.34
CA LEU A 252 -15.69 10.69 -27.96
C LEU A 252 -14.64 11.22 -26.98
N GLU A 253 -13.54 11.76 -27.49
CA GLU A 253 -12.53 12.44 -26.70
C GLU A 253 -12.63 13.96 -26.91
N GLY A 254 -12.50 14.71 -25.84
CA GLY A 254 -12.47 16.15 -25.83
C GLY A 254 -11.31 16.70 -25.00
N GLN A 255 -11.12 17.99 -25.08
CA GLN A 255 -10.21 18.74 -24.23
C GLN A 255 -10.97 19.94 -23.67
N ASP A 256 -10.77 20.20 -22.37
CA ASP A 256 -11.29 21.43 -21.77
C ASP A 256 -10.43 22.66 -22.17
N LEU A 257 -10.83 23.83 -21.70
CA LEU A 257 -10.12 25.08 -22.00
C LEU A 257 -8.66 25.10 -21.51
N ASN A 258 -8.30 24.22 -20.58
CA ASN A 258 -6.95 24.05 -20.06
C ASN A 258 -6.16 22.93 -20.75
N GLY A 259 -6.75 22.27 -21.75
CA GLY A 259 -6.14 21.17 -22.49
C GLY A 259 -6.21 19.82 -21.79
N VAL A 260 -7.00 19.70 -20.73
CA VAL A 260 -7.19 18.43 -20.02
C VAL A 260 -8.10 17.52 -20.83
N ILE A 261 -7.60 16.32 -21.12
CA ILE A 261 -8.33 15.32 -21.90
C ILE A 261 -9.44 14.70 -21.03
N TYR A 262 -10.62 14.57 -21.62
CA TYR A 262 -11.74 13.85 -21.03
C TYR A 262 -12.46 13.00 -22.07
N SER A 263 -13.25 12.03 -21.61
CA SER A 263 -14.13 11.21 -22.46
C SER A 263 -15.58 11.62 -22.23
N TYR A 264 -16.32 11.74 -23.32
CA TYR A 264 -17.71 12.15 -23.31
C TYR A 264 -18.55 11.41 -24.36
N VAL A 265 -19.84 11.55 -24.27
CA VAL A 265 -20.81 11.06 -25.23
C VAL A 265 -21.70 12.19 -25.72
N ASN A 266 -22.22 12.05 -26.92
CA ASN A 266 -23.16 12.98 -27.50
C ASN A 266 -24.51 12.26 -27.73
N ILE A 267 -25.57 12.80 -27.16
CA ILE A 267 -26.93 12.31 -27.31
C ILE A 267 -27.73 13.29 -28.18
N HIS A 268 -28.24 12.80 -29.30
CA HIS A 268 -29.05 13.58 -30.23
C HIS A 268 -30.53 13.23 -30.12
N GLY A 269 -31.39 14.25 -30.28
CA GLY A 269 -32.80 14.10 -30.62
C GLY A 269 -33.76 13.85 -29.45
N THR A 270 -33.29 13.42 -28.31
CA THR A 270 -34.10 13.34 -27.09
C THR A 270 -33.43 14.20 -26.05
N PRO A 271 -34.03 15.29 -25.59
CA PRO A 271 -33.42 16.08 -24.54
C PRO A 271 -33.25 15.20 -23.30
N VAL A 272 -32.00 14.98 -22.92
CA VAL A 272 -31.63 14.26 -21.70
C VAL A 272 -31.87 15.17 -20.50
N TYR A 273 -31.76 16.45 -20.73
CA TYR A 273 -32.02 17.51 -19.79
C TYR A 273 -33.17 18.38 -20.28
N GLU A 274 -34.35 18.25 -19.68
CA GLU A 274 -35.41 19.25 -19.78
C GLU A 274 -35.43 20.00 -18.45
N PRO A 275 -35.09 21.31 -18.44
CA PRO A 275 -35.45 22.11 -17.31
C PRO A 275 -36.97 22.09 -17.26
N ASP A 276 -37.56 21.46 -16.25
CA ASP A 276 -38.98 21.62 -16.05
C ASP A 276 -39.27 23.07 -15.65
N ASP A 277 -40.44 23.55 -16.03
CA ASP A 277 -40.90 24.92 -15.67
C ASP A 277 -41.01 25.15 -14.15
N THR A 278 -40.72 24.12 -13.34
CA THR A 278 -40.76 24.13 -11.88
C THR A 278 -39.37 24.17 -11.25
N GLY A 279 -38.28 24.12 -12.02
CA GLY A 279 -36.90 24.24 -11.53
C GLY A 279 -36.37 22.98 -10.86
N HIS A 280 -36.99 21.82 -11.03
CA HIS A 280 -36.62 20.57 -10.41
C HIS A 280 -36.32 19.48 -11.46
N SER A 281 -35.18 19.55 -12.10
CA SER A 281 -34.74 18.37 -12.84
C SER A 281 -33.57 17.69 -12.14
N SER A 282 -33.88 16.72 -11.30
CA SER A 282 -32.93 15.85 -10.63
C SER A 282 -32.65 14.58 -11.44
N LYS A 283 -32.60 14.65 -12.76
CA LYS A 283 -32.26 13.50 -13.57
C LYS A 283 -30.78 13.16 -13.42
N SER A 284 -30.48 12.03 -12.82
CA SER A 284 -29.13 11.50 -12.69
C SER A 284 -28.87 10.51 -13.82
N TYR A 285 -27.96 10.86 -14.70
CA TYR A 285 -27.57 9.98 -15.80
C TYR A 285 -26.43 9.09 -15.43
N PHE A 286 -26.52 7.82 -15.86
CA PHE A 286 -25.53 6.81 -15.64
C PHE A 286 -25.10 6.20 -16.96
N THR A 287 -23.81 5.95 -17.07
CA THR A 287 -23.20 5.20 -18.16
C THR A 287 -23.14 3.73 -17.78
N LYS A 288 -23.76 2.86 -18.55
CA LYS A 288 -23.46 1.44 -18.49
C LYS A 288 -22.44 1.07 -19.54
N TRP A 289 -21.32 0.54 -19.07
CA TRP A 289 -20.23 0.06 -19.90
C TRP A 289 -20.65 -1.27 -20.53
N TYR A 290 -20.63 -1.33 -21.84
CA TYR A 290 -21.13 -2.48 -22.59
C TYR A 290 -19.98 -3.15 -23.33
N ASN A 291 -19.83 -4.46 -23.14
CA ASN A 291 -19.04 -5.29 -24.02
C ASN A 291 -20.03 -6.07 -24.91
N PRO A 292 -20.27 -5.64 -26.15
CA PRO A 292 -21.06 -6.45 -27.07
C PRO A 292 -20.32 -7.78 -27.30
N SER A 293 -20.97 -8.88 -27.03
CA SER A 293 -20.47 -10.24 -27.19
C SER A 293 -19.71 -10.41 -28.49
N GLY A 294 -18.40 -10.55 -28.40
CA GLY A 294 -17.56 -10.95 -29.53
C GLY A 294 -16.38 -10.05 -29.79
N ALA A 295 -15.23 -10.59 -29.56
CA ALA A 295 -13.92 -10.23 -30.07
C ALA A 295 -13.53 -8.72 -30.06
N GLY A 296 -12.80 -8.32 -29.06
CA GLY A 296 -11.77 -7.29 -29.25
C GLY A 296 -12.11 -5.83 -28.92
N THR A 297 -13.33 -5.51 -28.49
CA THR A 297 -13.64 -4.15 -28.02
C THR A 297 -13.68 -4.11 -26.49
N TYR A 298 -12.63 -3.60 -25.93
CA TYR A 298 -12.56 -3.30 -24.50
C TYR A 298 -13.52 -2.14 -24.20
N SER A 299 -14.47 -2.35 -23.33
CA SER A 299 -15.25 -1.28 -22.73
C SER A 299 -14.75 -1.06 -21.31
N GLY A 300 -13.72 -0.28 -21.15
CA GLY A 300 -13.02 -0.13 -19.89
C GLY A 300 -12.56 1.28 -19.61
N GLY A 301 -12.09 1.47 -18.41
CA GLY A 301 -11.63 2.75 -17.89
C GLY A 301 -10.23 3.16 -18.35
N HIS A 302 -9.43 3.59 -17.41
CA HIS A 302 -8.08 4.12 -17.64
C HIS A 302 -7.13 3.06 -18.19
N LEU A 303 -6.33 3.42 -19.20
CA LEU A 303 -5.22 2.59 -19.66
C LEU A 303 -4.18 2.44 -18.54
N ASN A 304 -3.57 1.27 -18.47
CA ASN A 304 -2.52 1.00 -17.48
C ASN A 304 -1.23 1.75 -17.85
N PRO A 305 -0.76 2.71 -17.04
CA PRO A 305 0.47 3.43 -17.31
C PRO A 305 1.74 2.60 -17.09
N TYR A 306 1.61 1.40 -16.50
CA TYR A 306 2.73 0.53 -16.13
C TYR A 306 2.84 -0.72 -17.00
N GLY A 307 1.88 -0.96 -17.89
CA GLY A 307 1.84 -2.17 -18.72
C GLY A 307 0.75 -2.11 -19.79
N GLU A 308 0.46 -3.25 -20.37
CA GLU A 308 -0.60 -3.36 -21.37
C GLU A 308 -2.00 -3.47 -20.73
N GLY A 309 -3.01 -3.01 -21.46
CA GLY A 309 -4.42 -3.16 -21.09
C GLY A 309 -4.93 -2.07 -20.13
N LEU A 310 -5.90 -2.45 -19.31
CA LEU A 310 -6.57 -1.53 -18.39
C LEU A 310 -5.89 -1.49 -17.02
N LEU A 311 -6.02 -0.34 -16.35
CA LEU A 311 -5.60 -0.19 -14.95
C LEU A 311 -6.63 -0.88 -14.05
N GLU A 312 -6.51 -2.20 -13.89
CA GLU A 312 -7.43 -3.03 -13.08
C GLU A 312 -6.74 -3.92 -12.06
N GLY A 313 -5.46 -4.24 -12.27
CA GLY A 313 -4.66 -5.02 -11.34
C GLY A 313 -4.33 -4.22 -10.07
N ALA A 314 -4.50 -4.86 -8.91
CA ALA A 314 -4.29 -4.18 -7.61
C ALA A 314 -2.89 -3.57 -7.47
N GLY A 315 -1.85 -4.27 -7.91
CA GLY A 315 -0.48 -3.77 -7.80
C GLY A 315 -0.26 -2.48 -8.59
N ASP A 316 -0.73 -2.43 -9.82
CA ASP A 316 -0.61 -1.25 -10.66
C ASP A 316 -1.55 -0.12 -10.21
N LEU A 317 -2.75 -0.46 -9.73
CA LEU A 317 -3.69 0.50 -9.17
C LEU A 317 -3.15 1.18 -7.91
N ILE A 318 -2.51 0.42 -7.02
CA ILE A 318 -1.83 0.97 -5.84
C ILE A 318 -0.69 1.89 -6.27
N ARG A 319 0.15 1.48 -7.21
CA ARG A 319 1.24 2.32 -7.75
C ARG A 319 0.70 3.62 -8.34
N TYR A 320 -0.40 3.55 -9.10
CA TYR A 320 -1.04 4.74 -9.65
C TYR A 320 -1.52 5.68 -8.55
N ALA A 321 -2.22 5.19 -7.54
CA ALA A 321 -2.68 6.02 -6.44
C ALA A 321 -1.52 6.60 -5.63
N LEU A 322 -0.49 5.81 -5.31
CA LEU A 322 0.72 6.29 -4.63
C LEU A 322 1.45 7.37 -5.44
N SER A 323 1.40 7.33 -6.78
CA SER A 323 2.00 8.38 -7.60
C SER A 323 1.29 9.74 -7.51
N LYS A 324 0.06 9.77 -6.97
CA LYS A 324 -0.71 11.00 -6.73
C LYS A 324 -0.45 11.59 -5.35
N THR A 325 0.19 10.84 -4.47
CA THR A 325 0.63 11.35 -3.16
C THR A 325 1.96 12.09 -3.30
N GLY A 326 2.27 12.96 -2.35
CA GLY A 326 3.60 13.59 -2.23
C GLY A 326 4.64 12.71 -1.54
N MET A 327 4.29 11.45 -1.25
CA MET A 327 5.12 10.55 -0.43
C MET A 327 6.32 10.02 -1.19
N LYS A 328 7.44 9.82 -0.48
CA LYS A 328 8.57 9.06 -0.98
C LYS A 328 8.18 7.57 -1.04
N VAL A 329 8.28 6.96 -2.21
CA VAL A 329 7.85 5.58 -2.48
C VAL A 329 9.02 4.78 -3.03
N ASP A 330 9.22 3.58 -2.49
CA ASP A 330 10.17 2.60 -3.02
C ASP A 330 9.57 1.93 -4.27
N TRP A 331 9.75 2.57 -5.42
CA TRP A 331 9.19 2.13 -6.69
C TRP A 331 9.75 0.78 -7.16
N GLU A 332 10.99 0.44 -6.78
CA GLU A 332 11.59 -0.85 -7.12
C GLU A 332 10.90 -1.98 -6.35
N ALA A 333 10.70 -1.79 -5.05
CA ALA A 333 9.98 -2.76 -4.23
C ALA A 333 8.53 -2.96 -4.71
N TRP A 334 7.81 -1.88 -4.98
CA TRP A 334 6.45 -1.96 -5.54
C TRP A 334 6.42 -2.61 -6.92
N GLY A 335 7.34 -2.29 -7.81
CA GLY A 335 7.44 -2.91 -9.13
C GLY A 335 7.65 -4.41 -9.07
N SER A 336 8.43 -4.89 -8.11
CA SER A 336 8.74 -6.31 -7.93
C SER A 336 7.52 -7.15 -7.50
N VAL A 337 6.57 -6.57 -6.77
CA VAL A 337 5.39 -7.27 -6.24
C VAL A 337 4.11 -6.98 -7.01
N ALA A 338 4.10 -5.95 -7.84
CA ALA A 338 2.90 -5.52 -8.56
C ALA A 338 2.27 -6.65 -9.37
N GLN A 339 3.08 -7.42 -10.10
CA GLN A 339 2.57 -8.53 -10.92
C GLN A 339 1.85 -9.60 -10.08
N LEU A 340 2.33 -9.86 -8.87
CA LEU A 340 1.68 -10.82 -7.96
C LEU A 340 0.32 -10.30 -7.48
N LEU A 341 0.24 -9.00 -7.19
CA LEU A 341 -0.99 -8.35 -6.73
C LEU A 341 -1.99 -8.13 -7.88
N ASN A 342 -1.54 -8.08 -9.12
CA ASN A 342 -2.40 -7.87 -10.29
C ASN A 342 -3.36 -9.05 -10.59
N ASP A 343 -3.20 -10.17 -9.90
CA ASP A 343 -4.21 -11.24 -9.89
C ASP A 343 -5.52 -10.81 -9.19
N TYR A 344 -5.47 -9.79 -8.34
CA TYR A 344 -6.63 -9.14 -7.73
C TYR A 344 -7.06 -7.99 -8.63
N ARG A 345 -8.29 -8.04 -9.16
CA ARG A 345 -8.79 -7.07 -10.11
C ARG A 345 -9.86 -6.19 -9.50
N PHE A 346 -9.72 -4.89 -9.70
CA PHE A 346 -10.66 -3.89 -9.25
C PHE A 346 -11.13 -3.04 -10.42
N ALA A 347 -12.38 -2.66 -10.39
CA ALA A 347 -12.97 -1.79 -11.38
C ALA A 347 -13.99 -0.86 -10.73
N GLY A 348 -14.12 0.35 -11.27
CA GLY A 348 -15.07 1.28 -10.73
C GLY A 348 -14.80 2.72 -11.13
N TYR A 349 -15.36 3.62 -10.36
CA TYR A 349 -15.14 5.05 -10.53
C TYR A 349 -14.94 5.74 -9.19
N VAL A 350 -14.22 6.84 -9.23
CA VAL A 350 -14.10 7.78 -8.11
C VAL A 350 -14.50 9.16 -8.61
N ASN A 351 -15.43 9.78 -7.92
CA ASN A 351 -15.93 11.12 -8.21
C ASN A 351 -16.13 11.97 -6.94
N GLU A 352 -15.57 11.48 -5.84
CA GLU A 352 -15.63 12.16 -4.55
C GLU A 352 -14.61 13.30 -4.51
N PRO A 353 -15.05 14.54 -4.28
CA PRO A 353 -14.13 15.68 -4.18
C PRO A 353 -13.30 15.55 -2.90
N ARG A 354 -12.01 15.92 -3.01
CA ARG A 354 -11.08 15.99 -1.89
C ARG A 354 -10.78 14.66 -1.19
N ILE A 355 -11.05 13.52 -1.83
CA ILE A 355 -10.53 12.25 -1.35
C ILE A 355 -9.02 12.20 -1.60
N THR A 356 -8.23 11.98 -0.55
CA THR A 356 -6.80 11.76 -0.74
C THR A 356 -6.56 10.39 -1.37
N ALA A 357 -5.50 10.25 -2.15
CA ALA A 357 -5.15 8.98 -2.75
C ALA A 357 -4.85 7.92 -1.68
N TRP A 358 -4.25 8.34 -0.57
CA TRP A 358 -3.96 7.48 0.57
C TRP A 358 -5.23 6.99 1.27
N ASP A 359 -6.16 7.89 1.61
CA ASP A 359 -7.42 7.50 2.25
C ASP A 359 -8.24 6.55 1.37
N TRP A 360 -8.27 6.83 0.07
CA TRP A 360 -8.97 5.96 -0.86
C TRP A 360 -8.37 4.55 -0.89
N LEU A 361 -7.04 4.41 -0.94
CA LEU A 361 -6.35 3.12 -0.88
C LEU A 361 -6.65 2.38 0.43
N ASN A 362 -6.53 3.08 1.56
CA ASN A 362 -6.71 2.50 2.89
C ASN A 362 -8.14 2.04 3.15
N GLN A 363 -9.11 2.76 2.63
CA GLN A 363 -10.52 2.42 2.85
C GLN A 363 -11.04 1.36 1.89
N ASN A 364 -10.49 1.26 0.67
CA ASN A 364 -11.14 0.51 -0.40
C ASN A 364 -10.32 -0.63 -0.98
N ILE A 365 -9.00 -0.56 -0.95
CA ILE A 365 -8.13 -1.49 -1.69
C ILE A 365 -7.26 -2.32 -0.73
N LEU A 366 -6.44 -1.66 0.08
CA LEU A 366 -5.46 -2.32 0.94
C LEU A 366 -6.08 -3.33 1.94
N PRO A 367 -7.22 -3.05 2.59
CA PRO A 367 -7.81 -4.01 3.54
C PRO A 367 -8.26 -5.33 2.90
N LEU A 368 -8.42 -5.35 1.58
CA LEU A 368 -8.87 -6.50 0.81
C LEU A 368 -7.71 -7.36 0.27
N LEU A 369 -6.47 -6.94 0.50
CA LEU A 369 -5.28 -7.56 -0.08
C LEU A 369 -4.34 -8.09 1.00
N PRO A 370 -3.63 -9.20 0.74
CA PRO A 370 -2.58 -9.70 1.62
C PRO A 370 -1.29 -8.86 1.46
N VAL A 371 -1.41 -7.57 1.71
CA VAL A 371 -0.32 -6.61 1.63
C VAL A 371 -0.47 -5.55 2.72
N SER A 372 0.62 -5.17 3.34
CA SER A 372 0.74 -3.98 4.17
C SER A 372 1.71 -3.00 3.54
N VAL A 373 1.56 -1.73 3.89
CA VAL A 373 2.48 -0.67 3.49
C VAL A 373 3.23 -0.21 4.73
N VAL A 374 4.54 -0.24 4.67
CA VAL A 374 5.38 0.20 5.77
C VAL A 374 6.39 1.23 5.30
N SER A 375 6.85 2.04 6.22
CA SER A 375 8.00 2.90 6.00
C SER A 375 9.26 2.06 5.82
N GLY A 376 10.14 2.50 4.96
CA GLY A 376 11.45 1.90 4.77
C GLY A 376 12.50 2.97 4.43
N PRO A 377 13.76 2.60 4.37
CA PRO A 377 14.84 3.56 4.11
C PRO A 377 14.72 4.26 2.75
N TYR A 378 14.09 3.61 1.78
CA TYR A 378 13.87 4.19 0.44
C TYR A 378 12.47 4.79 0.24
N GLY A 379 11.67 4.86 1.30
CA GLY A 379 10.28 5.32 1.26
C GLY A 379 9.28 4.20 1.57
N LEU A 380 8.02 4.43 1.24
CA LEU A 380 6.95 3.46 1.46
C LEU A 380 7.18 2.20 0.62
N ARG A 381 7.24 1.05 1.28
CA ARG A 381 7.44 -0.26 0.63
C ARG A 381 6.30 -1.22 0.95
N PRO A 382 6.00 -2.17 0.05
CA PRO A 382 5.03 -3.22 0.31
C PRO A 382 5.63 -4.35 1.14
N ILE A 383 4.83 -4.90 2.04
CA ILE A 383 5.03 -6.22 2.64
C ILE A 383 3.94 -7.12 2.12
N VAL A 384 4.31 -8.13 1.34
CA VAL A 384 3.35 -9.09 0.78
C VAL A 384 3.38 -10.38 1.56
N TYR A 385 2.24 -10.77 2.09
CA TYR A 385 2.07 -11.99 2.88
C TYR A 385 1.89 -13.20 1.97
N LEU A 386 3.01 -13.75 1.50
CA LEU A 386 3.03 -14.85 0.51
C LEU A 386 2.33 -16.12 1.00
N GLN A 387 2.24 -16.33 2.32
CA GLN A 387 1.51 -17.44 2.94
C GLN A 387 0.02 -17.45 2.60
N TYR A 388 -0.55 -16.33 2.19
CA TYR A 388 -1.95 -16.23 1.80
C TYR A 388 -2.19 -16.41 0.29
N PHE A 389 -1.12 -16.55 -0.50
CA PHE A 389 -1.23 -16.84 -1.94
C PHE A 389 -1.22 -18.35 -2.18
N GLN A 390 -2.23 -18.83 -2.88
CA GLN A 390 -2.34 -20.25 -3.20
C GLN A 390 -1.17 -20.74 -4.07
N GLY A 391 -0.57 -21.87 -3.71
CA GLY A 391 0.50 -22.49 -4.48
C GLY A 391 1.86 -21.76 -4.44
N LYS A 392 1.98 -20.69 -3.67
CA LYS A 392 3.26 -20.01 -3.48
C LYS A 392 4.03 -20.64 -2.33
N ARG A 393 5.33 -20.90 -2.55
CA ARG A 393 6.24 -21.28 -1.49
C ARG A 393 6.61 -20.02 -0.71
N ILE A 394 6.58 -20.09 0.62
CA ILE A 394 7.02 -19.01 1.49
C ILE A 394 8.55 -19.02 1.49
N PRO A 395 9.22 -17.98 0.97
CA PRO A 395 10.66 -17.86 1.13
C PRO A 395 10.92 -17.34 2.55
N PHE A 396 11.46 -18.18 3.42
CA PHE A 396 11.98 -17.68 4.68
C PHE A 396 13.22 -16.81 4.40
N THR A 397 13.24 -15.60 4.94
CA THR A 397 14.42 -14.74 4.92
C THR A 397 15.56 -15.42 5.67
N THR A 398 15.22 -16.10 6.78
CA THR A 398 16.17 -16.93 7.54
C THR A 398 15.43 -17.92 8.42
N HIS A 399 16.18 -18.92 8.93
CA HIS A 399 15.75 -19.79 10.01
C HIS A 399 16.48 -19.39 11.27
N ILE A 400 15.76 -19.31 12.38
CA ILE A 400 16.32 -18.97 13.69
C ILE A 400 15.90 -20.00 14.74
N THR A 401 16.83 -20.34 15.62
CA THR A 401 16.65 -21.36 16.65
C THR A 401 16.90 -20.75 18.02
N GLU A 402 15.98 -21.02 18.97
CA GLU A 402 16.13 -20.59 20.36
C GLU A 402 17.37 -21.25 20.98
N GLY A 403 18.17 -20.46 21.69
CA GLY A 403 19.40 -20.89 22.35
C GLY A 403 20.67 -20.72 21.52
N SER A 404 20.61 -20.89 20.19
CA SER A 404 21.77 -20.68 19.30
C SER A 404 21.76 -19.29 18.64
N ASP A 405 20.61 -18.85 18.18
CA ASP A 405 20.49 -17.63 17.34
C ASP A 405 19.84 -16.49 18.10
N PHE A 406 18.94 -16.80 18.99
CA PHE A 406 18.21 -15.81 19.76
C PHE A 406 17.95 -16.27 21.20
N LYS A 407 17.69 -15.28 22.05
CA LYS A 407 17.22 -15.47 23.42
C LYS A 407 15.83 -14.86 23.57
N ARG A 408 14.86 -15.68 23.93
CA ARG A 408 13.53 -15.20 24.23
C ARG A 408 13.53 -14.26 25.44
N ILE A 409 12.79 -13.15 25.34
CA ILE A 409 12.69 -12.14 26.40
C ILE A 409 11.24 -11.88 26.86
N SER A 410 10.25 -12.40 26.14
CA SER A 410 8.84 -12.32 26.56
C SER A 410 8.18 -13.69 26.68
N ALA A 411 7.01 -13.74 27.30
CA ALA A 411 6.11 -14.87 27.19
C ALA A 411 5.49 -14.94 25.77
N LEU A 412 4.98 -16.10 25.41
CA LEU A 412 4.18 -16.24 24.19
C LEU A 412 2.75 -15.77 24.52
N GLU A 413 2.34 -14.69 23.90
CA GLU A 413 1.07 -14.02 24.18
C GLU A 413 0.13 -14.08 22.98
N ALA A 414 -1.19 -14.02 23.22
CA ALA A 414 -2.15 -13.81 22.13
C ALA A 414 -2.03 -12.38 21.61
N ALA A 415 -1.85 -12.23 20.31
CA ALA A 415 -1.73 -10.92 19.65
C ALA A 415 -3.08 -10.29 19.34
N VAL A 416 -4.15 -11.10 19.25
CA VAL A 416 -5.50 -10.65 18.90
C VAL A 416 -6.52 -11.20 19.90
N GLY A 417 -7.56 -10.44 20.16
CA GLY A 417 -8.68 -10.86 21.00
C GLY A 417 -9.58 -11.88 20.31
N LEU A 418 -10.40 -12.59 21.09
CA LEU A 418 -11.38 -13.52 20.54
C LEU A 418 -12.47 -12.82 19.70
N ASP A 419 -12.72 -11.55 19.94
CA ASP A 419 -13.67 -10.70 19.22
C ASP A 419 -13.22 -10.36 17.80
N GLU A 420 -11.92 -10.46 17.51
CA GLU A 420 -11.34 -10.25 16.19
C GLU A 420 -11.29 -11.53 15.34
N ILE A 421 -11.70 -12.66 15.90
CA ILE A 421 -11.72 -13.93 15.17
C ILE A 421 -13.00 -14.05 14.37
N TYR A 422 -12.84 -14.27 13.06
CA TYR A 422 -13.92 -14.55 12.13
C TYR A 422 -13.61 -15.81 11.33
N ASN A 423 -14.56 -16.75 11.28
CA ASN A 423 -14.39 -18.04 10.60
C ASN A 423 -15.49 -18.32 9.56
N VAL A 424 -16.31 -17.33 9.30
CA VAL A 424 -17.23 -17.26 8.14
C VAL A 424 -17.11 -15.86 7.59
N ILE A 425 -16.70 -15.75 6.34
CA ILE A 425 -16.61 -14.47 5.61
C ILE A 425 -17.69 -14.44 4.53
N GLU A 426 -18.47 -13.38 4.54
CA GLU A 426 -19.41 -13.03 3.47
C GLU A 426 -18.92 -11.73 2.82
N LEU A 427 -18.41 -11.83 1.60
CA LEU A 427 -17.97 -10.66 0.83
C LEU A 427 -19.08 -10.27 -0.14
N ARG A 428 -19.65 -9.08 0.03
CA ARG A 428 -20.60 -8.48 -0.89
C ARG A 428 -19.86 -7.63 -1.89
N TYR A 429 -20.14 -7.83 -3.18
CA TYR A 429 -19.42 -7.19 -4.27
C TYR A 429 -20.34 -6.90 -5.46
N ALA A 430 -19.80 -6.36 -6.55
CA ALA A 430 -20.54 -5.90 -7.72
C ALA A 430 -21.63 -4.88 -7.34
N LYS A 431 -21.17 -3.76 -6.71
CA LYS A 431 -22.06 -2.68 -6.32
C LYS A 431 -22.66 -2.01 -7.54
N ASP A 432 -23.98 -1.89 -7.59
CA ASP A 432 -24.66 -1.10 -8.60
C ASP A 432 -24.58 0.40 -8.21
N GLY A 433 -23.97 1.21 -9.06
CA GLY A 433 -23.81 2.64 -8.82
C GLY A 433 -25.14 3.42 -8.77
N ASN A 434 -26.19 2.88 -9.36
CA ASN A 434 -27.52 3.50 -9.40
C ASN A 434 -28.33 3.23 -8.11
N SER A 435 -28.32 1.97 -7.62
CA SER A 435 -29.16 1.56 -6.49
C SER A 435 -28.40 1.43 -5.17
N SER A 436 -27.10 1.56 -5.18
CA SER A 436 -26.21 1.28 -4.04
C SER A 436 -26.28 -0.15 -3.49
N ASN A 437 -26.95 -1.07 -4.19
CA ASN A 437 -27.06 -2.47 -3.81
C ASN A 437 -25.88 -3.29 -4.33
N TYR A 438 -25.50 -4.30 -3.55
CA TYR A 438 -24.54 -5.30 -4.00
C TYR A 438 -25.29 -6.43 -4.71
N MET A 439 -24.93 -6.67 -5.96
CA MET A 439 -25.62 -7.64 -6.83
C MET A 439 -25.12 -9.07 -6.67
N SER A 440 -23.99 -9.24 -5.99
CA SER A 440 -23.35 -10.53 -5.77
C SER A 440 -22.75 -10.64 -4.38
N TYR A 441 -22.62 -11.86 -3.90
CA TYR A 441 -21.89 -12.16 -2.68
C TYR A 441 -21.05 -13.43 -2.85
N TYR A 442 -19.97 -13.52 -2.10
CA TYR A 442 -19.13 -14.71 -1.99
C TYR A 442 -19.02 -15.10 -0.52
N SER A 443 -19.47 -16.30 -0.16
CA SER A 443 -19.43 -16.80 1.21
C SER A 443 -18.45 -17.95 1.32
N ILE A 444 -17.61 -17.94 2.36
CA ILE A 444 -16.65 -19.01 2.65
C ILE A 444 -16.64 -19.31 4.15
N GLY A 445 -16.36 -20.56 4.52
CA GLY A 445 -16.37 -21.02 5.91
C GLY A 445 -17.75 -21.45 6.41
N SER A 446 -18.82 -21.30 5.61
CA SER A 446 -20.14 -21.80 5.97
C SER A 446 -20.25 -23.32 5.74
N SER A 447 -21.10 -23.99 6.53
CA SER A 447 -21.36 -25.42 6.36
C SER A 447 -22.05 -25.78 5.05
N LEU A 448 -22.61 -24.81 4.35
CA LEU A 448 -23.30 -24.96 3.07
C LEU A 448 -22.36 -24.95 1.87
N ASP A 449 -21.18 -24.35 2.02
CA ASP A 449 -20.18 -24.20 0.96
C ASP A 449 -19.09 -25.28 1.07
N TYR A 450 -19.38 -26.40 1.74
CA TYR A 450 -18.44 -27.49 1.97
C TYR A 450 -18.13 -28.22 0.66
N VAL A 451 -16.96 -27.96 0.11
CA VAL A 451 -16.32 -28.76 -0.94
C VAL A 451 -15.14 -29.48 -0.29
N PRO A 452 -15.25 -30.79 0.04
CA PRO A 452 -14.29 -31.49 0.87
C PRO A 452 -12.86 -31.58 0.32
N GLU A 453 -12.69 -31.40 -0.97
CA GLU A 453 -11.49 -31.82 -1.68
C GLU A 453 -10.57 -30.70 -2.13
N THR A 454 -10.98 -29.45 -2.02
CA THR A 454 -10.24 -28.42 -2.73
C THR A 454 -9.33 -27.57 -1.87
N LEU A 455 -9.38 -27.62 -0.53
CA LEU A 455 -8.53 -26.61 0.14
C LEU A 455 -8.26 -26.84 1.62
N ASP A 456 -7.00 -26.69 1.95
CA ASP A 456 -6.44 -26.40 3.26
C ASP A 456 -7.18 -25.29 4.04
N PHE A 457 -7.91 -24.41 3.36
CA PHE A 457 -8.70 -23.32 3.92
C PHE A 457 -9.93 -23.78 4.71
N ASP A 458 -10.61 -24.83 4.29
CA ASP A 458 -11.76 -25.37 5.01
C ASP A 458 -11.35 -26.01 6.34
N GLY A 459 -10.13 -26.54 6.40
CA GLY A 459 -9.55 -27.07 7.62
C GLY A 459 -9.39 -26.01 8.71
N TYR A 460 -8.94 -24.81 8.34
CA TYR A 460 -8.75 -23.68 9.26
C TYR A 460 -10.08 -23.17 9.82
N ALA A 461 -11.04 -22.93 8.94
CA ALA A 461 -12.37 -22.47 9.35
C ALA A 461 -13.04 -23.46 10.29
N ARG A 462 -13.00 -24.76 9.96
CA ARG A 462 -13.55 -25.83 10.79
C ARG A 462 -12.89 -25.90 12.16
N LEU A 463 -11.56 -25.86 12.22
CA LEU A 463 -10.81 -25.87 13.47
C LEU A 463 -11.18 -24.66 14.33
N SER A 464 -11.28 -23.48 13.72
CA SER A 464 -11.69 -22.26 14.39
C SER A 464 -13.12 -22.36 14.93
N GLN A 465 -14.06 -22.85 14.12
CA GLN A 465 -15.46 -23.03 14.54
C GLN A 465 -15.61 -24.05 15.67
N GLN A 466 -14.81 -25.13 15.67
CA GLN A 466 -14.77 -26.08 16.78
C GLN A 466 -14.25 -25.46 18.08
N ARG A 467 -13.28 -24.54 17.99
CA ARG A 467 -12.66 -23.90 19.16
C ARG A 467 -13.46 -22.71 19.68
N TYR A 468 -13.99 -21.88 18.77
CA TYR A 468 -14.51 -20.54 19.08
C TYR A 468 -15.99 -20.35 18.73
N GLY A 469 -16.65 -21.38 18.18
CA GLY A 469 -17.99 -21.27 17.62
C GLY A 469 -18.00 -20.55 16.26
N VAL A 470 -19.17 -20.48 15.64
CA VAL A 470 -19.35 -19.81 14.34
C VAL A 470 -19.35 -18.29 14.54
N ARG A 471 -18.41 -17.60 13.86
CA ARG A 471 -18.24 -16.16 13.91
C ARG A 471 -18.20 -15.59 12.49
N ARG A 472 -19.25 -14.84 12.13
CA ARG A 472 -19.41 -14.29 10.79
C ARG A 472 -18.93 -12.83 10.74
N ASN A 473 -18.23 -12.50 9.66
CA ASN A 473 -17.97 -11.12 9.25
C ASN A 473 -18.53 -10.88 7.84
N VAL A 474 -19.22 -9.75 7.67
CA VAL A 474 -19.76 -9.30 6.38
C VAL A 474 -18.94 -8.12 5.93
N ILE A 475 -18.33 -8.24 4.76
CA ILE A 475 -17.44 -7.24 4.18
C ILE A 475 -18.03 -6.80 2.85
N GLU A 476 -17.98 -5.51 2.57
CA GLU A 476 -18.52 -4.92 1.37
C GLU A 476 -17.40 -4.28 0.55
N SER A 477 -17.39 -4.54 -0.76
CA SER A 477 -16.44 -3.91 -1.68
C SER A 477 -17.15 -3.21 -2.82
N ASN A 478 -16.85 -1.93 -2.96
CA ASN A 478 -17.38 -1.10 -4.03
C ASN A 478 -16.72 -1.37 -5.39
N TYR A 479 -15.55 -2.02 -5.39
CA TYR A 479 -14.68 -2.08 -6.56
C TYR A 479 -14.33 -3.50 -7.03
N ILE A 480 -14.82 -4.53 -6.35
CA ILE A 480 -14.69 -5.93 -6.84
C ILE A 480 -15.90 -6.25 -7.71
N TYR A 481 -15.67 -6.75 -8.94
CA TYR A 481 -16.71 -7.09 -9.88
C TYR A 481 -16.65 -8.53 -10.39
N ASP A 482 -15.53 -9.23 -10.19
CA ASP A 482 -15.38 -10.60 -10.64
C ASP A 482 -15.34 -11.60 -9.46
N THR A 483 -15.89 -12.78 -9.68
CA THR A 483 -15.96 -13.85 -8.68
C THR A 483 -14.56 -14.37 -8.30
N GLY A 484 -13.61 -14.34 -9.25
CA GLY A 484 -12.23 -14.79 -9.01
C GLY A 484 -11.53 -13.95 -7.96
N THR A 485 -11.60 -12.63 -8.10
CA THR A 485 -11.07 -11.67 -7.09
C THR A 485 -11.84 -11.79 -5.78
N ALA A 486 -13.18 -11.85 -5.83
CA ALA A 486 -14.00 -12.02 -4.62
C ALA A 486 -13.60 -13.29 -3.84
N GLY A 487 -13.38 -14.40 -4.54
CA GLY A 487 -12.93 -15.65 -3.92
C GLY A 487 -11.53 -15.56 -3.32
N ARG A 488 -10.57 -14.88 -3.98
CA ARG A 488 -9.22 -14.69 -3.43
C ARG A 488 -9.24 -13.82 -2.17
N VAL A 489 -9.97 -12.71 -2.21
CA VAL A 489 -10.14 -11.80 -1.07
C VAL A 489 -10.79 -12.52 0.11
N ALA A 490 -11.90 -13.21 -0.11
CA ALA A 490 -12.60 -13.94 0.95
C ALA A 490 -11.71 -15.02 1.59
N ARG A 491 -10.90 -15.74 0.80
CA ARG A 491 -9.94 -16.73 1.32
C ARG A 491 -8.85 -16.09 2.15
N TYR A 492 -8.27 -14.98 1.67
CA TYR A 492 -7.29 -14.22 2.43
C TYR A 492 -7.86 -13.78 3.77
N LEU A 493 -9.01 -13.12 3.77
CA LEU A 493 -9.65 -12.61 4.97
C LEU A 493 -10.04 -13.73 5.95
N LEU A 494 -10.54 -14.85 5.45
CA LEU A 494 -10.80 -16.01 6.28
C LEU A 494 -9.52 -16.51 6.95
N ARG A 495 -8.48 -16.75 6.17
CA ARG A 495 -7.24 -17.35 6.67
C ARG A 495 -6.50 -16.42 7.63
N SER A 496 -6.51 -15.12 7.37
CA SER A 496 -5.85 -14.14 8.24
C SER A 496 -6.57 -13.92 9.58
N ASN A 497 -7.90 -14.19 9.64
CA ASN A 497 -8.69 -13.85 10.83
C ASN A 497 -9.33 -15.07 11.54
N CYS A 498 -9.16 -16.29 11.03
CA CYS A 498 -9.86 -17.43 11.63
C CYS A 498 -9.15 -18.06 12.83
N LEU A 499 -7.88 -17.78 13.06
CA LEU A 499 -7.09 -18.33 14.16
C LEU A 499 -6.40 -17.23 14.97
N VAL A 500 -6.15 -17.51 16.23
CA VAL A 500 -5.39 -16.62 17.11
C VAL A 500 -3.95 -16.55 16.59
N LYS A 501 -3.46 -15.33 16.43
CA LYS A 501 -2.04 -15.04 16.22
C LYS A 501 -1.36 -14.86 17.57
N ARG A 502 -0.10 -15.21 17.67
CA ARG A 502 0.68 -15.10 18.90
C ARG A 502 1.85 -14.16 18.69
N ARG A 503 2.15 -13.36 19.69
CA ARG A 503 3.30 -12.45 19.72
C ARG A 503 4.39 -13.03 20.63
N LEU A 504 5.62 -12.84 20.19
CA LEU A 504 6.81 -13.21 20.94
C LEU A 504 7.89 -12.15 20.71
N SER A 505 8.57 -11.74 21.80
CA SER A 505 9.76 -10.90 21.71
C SER A 505 11.03 -11.70 21.97
N TYR A 506 12.05 -11.44 21.19
CA TYR A 506 13.33 -12.09 21.35
C TYR A 506 14.51 -11.15 21.09
N ARG A 507 15.64 -11.45 21.70
CA ARG A 507 16.91 -10.78 21.50
C ARG A 507 17.81 -11.62 20.60
N ALA A 508 18.28 -11.01 19.51
CA ALA A 508 19.15 -11.64 18.53
C ALA A 508 20.52 -10.98 18.49
N ALA A 509 21.53 -11.73 18.09
CA ALA A 509 22.88 -11.20 17.89
C ALA A 509 22.90 -10.12 16.79
N ALA A 510 23.90 -9.24 16.84
CA ALA A 510 24.08 -8.14 15.89
C ALA A 510 24.04 -8.58 14.40
N ARG A 511 24.51 -9.78 14.11
CA ARG A 511 24.48 -10.39 12.75
C ARG A 511 23.09 -10.50 12.12
N TYR A 512 22.02 -10.46 12.91
CA TYR A 512 20.64 -10.52 12.41
C TYR A 512 20.05 -9.14 12.09
N GLY A 513 20.83 -8.07 12.19
CA GLY A 513 20.39 -6.69 11.94
C GLY A 513 19.86 -6.43 10.52
N TYR A 514 20.10 -7.34 9.58
CA TYR A 514 19.54 -7.26 8.22
C TYR A 514 18.04 -7.59 8.16
N LEU A 515 17.48 -8.22 9.20
CA LEU A 515 16.04 -8.48 9.24
C LEU A 515 15.28 -7.17 9.32
N MET A 516 14.27 -7.05 8.50
CA MET A 516 13.39 -5.89 8.42
C MET A 516 11.97 -6.26 8.84
N ILE A 517 11.19 -5.25 9.20
CA ILE A 517 9.74 -5.44 9.44
C ILE A 517 9.11 -6.08 8.20
N GLY A 518 8.28 -7.09 8.41
CA GLY A 518 7.62 -7.88 7.36
C GLY A 518 8.42 -9.08 6.87
N ASP A 519 9.68 -9.22 7.27
CA ASP A 519 10.44 -10.43 6.94
C ASP A 519 9.79 -11.66 7.59
N VAL A 520 9.72 -12.73 6.79
CA VAL A 520 9.19 -14.02 7.24
C VAL A 520 10.34 -14.92 7.63
N ILE A 521 10.29 -15.43 8.85
CA ILE A 521 11.31 -16.30 9.42
C ILE A 521 10.74 -17.67 9.79
N GLY A 522 11.57 -18.70 9.70
CA GLY A 522 11.28 -20.02 10.24
C GLY A 522 11.77 -20.11 11.68
N LEU A 523 10.85 -20.12 12.65
CA LEU A 523 11.16 -20.14 14.07
C LEU A 523 11.18 -21.56 14.61
N THR A 524 12.29 -21.95 15.26
CA THR A 524 12.41 -23.22 15.98
C THR A 524 12.67 -22.95 17.46
N SER A 525 11.84 -23.53 18.34
CA SER A 525 11.97 -23.44 19.79
C SER A 525 11.53 -24.73 20.44
N GLU A 526 12.46 -25.42 21.09
CA GLU A 526 12.15 -26.67 21.83
C GLU A 526 11.26 -26.37 23.04
N THR A 527 11.48 -25.23 23.70
CA THR A 527 10.73 -24.84 24.92
C THR A 527 9.28 -24.48 24.61
N LEU A 528 8.98 -24.06 23.39
CA LEU A 528 7.62 -23.72 22.92
C LEU A 528 7.04 -24.79 21.99
N TYR A 529 7.77 -25.90 21.76
CA TYR A 529 7.39 -26.96 20.81
C TYR A 529 7.10 -26.45 19.40
N LEU A 530 7.91 -25.47 18.93
CA LEU A 530 7.83 -24.90 17.59
C LEU A 530 8.94 -25.49 16.72
N THR A 531 8.59 -25.93 15.51
CA THR A 531 9.55 -26.41 14.51
C THR A 531 9.29 -25.72 13.19
N GLU A 532 10.24 -24.89 12.74
CA GLU A 532 10.13 -24.10 11.50
C GLU A 532 8.79 -23.37 11.37
N GLN A 533 8.27 -22.88 12.50
CA GLN A 533 7.00 -22.16 12.54
C GLN A 533 7.14 -20.83 11.80
N ILE A 534 6.15 -20.52 10.96
CA ILE A 534 6.09 -19.24 10.24
C ILE A 534 5.92 -18.12 11.26
N ALA A 535 6.83 -17.17 11.23
CA ALA A 535 6.74 -15.96 12.02
C ALA A 535 7.11 -14.75 11.18
N THR A 536 6.44 -13.63 11.41
CA THR A 536 6.66 -12.36 10.70
C THR A 536 7.20 -11.32 11.68
N VAL A 537 8.28 -10.65 11.30
CA VAL A 537 8.87 -9.57 12.10
C VAL A 537 7.94 -8.36 12.11
N THR A 538 7.56 -7.87 13.29
CA THR A 538 6.65 -6.73 13.48
C THR A 538 7.32 -5.51 14.08
N SER A 539 8.43 -5.71 14.83
CA SER A 539 9.19 -4.63 15.43
C SER A 539 10.68 -4.95 15.43
N LYS A 540 11.49 -3.92 15.38
CA LYS A 540 12.95 -4.01 15.41
C LYS A 540 13.51 -2.87 16.24
N THR A 541 14.22 -3.21 17.31
CA THR A 541 14.82 -2.24 18.24
C THR A 541 16.28 -2.59 18.47
N TRP A 542 17.15 -1.58 18.55
CA TRP A 542 18.54 -1.74 18.96
C TRP A 542 18.70 -1.28 20.41
N ASP A 543 19.21 -2.16 21.28
CA ASP A 543 19.39 -1.87 22.72
C ASP A 543 20.82 -1.44 23.09
N GLY A 544 21.63 -1.05 22.11
CA GLY A 544 23.05 -0.71 22.27
C GLY A 544 23.99 -1.91 22.09
N THR A 545 23.52 -3.13 22.20
CA THR A 545 24.37 -4.35 22.11
C THR A 545 23.79 -5.42 21.20
N SER A 546 22.49 -5.47 21.07
CA SER A 546 21.78 -6.53 20.34
C SER A 546 20.48 -6.01 19.74
N TRP A 547 19.98 -6.74 18.77
CA TRP A 547 18.67 -6.48 18.20
C TRP A 547 17.58 -7.15 19.03
N ILE A 548 16.52 -6.41 19.30
CA ILE A 548 15.27 -6.91 19.87
C ILE A 548 14.23 -6.92 18.75
N TYR A 549 13.59 -8.04 18.57
CA TYR A 549 12.54 -8.23 17.58
C TYR A 549 11.25 -8.67 18.25
N ASP A 550 10.15 -8.04 17.85
CA ASP A 550 8.82 -8.61 18.06
C ASP A 550 8.42 -9.36 16.80
N ILE A 551 7.85 -10.54 17.00
CA ILE A 551 7.39 -11.39 15.91
C ILE A 551 5.96 -11.83 16.14
N LEU A 552 5.24 -11.94 15.03
CA LEU A 552 3.91 -12.50 14.98
C LEU A 552 4.00 -13.94 14.47
N ILE A 553 3.55 -14.88 15.27
CA ILE A 553 3.54 -16.31 14.95
C ILE A 553 2.13 -16.68 14.52
N GLU A 554 2.02 -17.29 13.35
CA GLU A 554 0.76 -17.82 12.85
C GLU A 554 0.61 -19.27 13.23
N ASP A 555 -0.53 -19.63 13.83
CA ASP A 555 -0.88 -21.04 14.06
C ASP A 555 -1.12 -21.70 12.71
N ASN A 556 -0.21 -22.60 12.31
CA ASN A 556 -0.38 -23.43 11.13
C ASN A 556 -0.87 -24.82 11.57
N PRO A 557 -2.15 -25.17 11.34
CA PRO A 557 -2.66 -26.48 11.72
C PRO A 557 -2.00 -27.65 10.99
N ILE A 558 -1.32 -27.40 9.88
CA ILE A 558 -0.62 -28.44 9.11
C ILE A 558 0.67 -28.87 9.80
N THR A 559 1.31 -28.00 10.57
CA THR A 559 2.58 -28.26 11.26
C THR A 559 2.40 -28.69 12.72
N THR A 560 1.20 -28.58 13.29
CA THR A 560 0.94 -29.17 14.62
C THR A 560 0.98 -30.71 14.49
N PRO A 561 1.85 -31.41 15.22
CA PRO A 561 1.86 -32.87 15.20
C PRO A 561 0.45 -33.39 15.49
N ARG A 562 -0.06 -34.29 14.65
CA ARG A 562 -1.28 -35.06 14.95
C ARG A 562 -0.97 -35.96 16.17
N GLY A 563 -1.20 -35.43 17.33
CA GLY A 563 -0.96 -36.19 18.54
C GLY A 563 -1.26 -35.40 19.79
N TYR A 564 -2.54 -35.20 20.08
CA TYR A 564 -3.10 -35.21 21.41
C TYR A 564 -4.56 -35.61 21.30
#